data_4dede6f49a5aa16073770a23ba05f099
#
_entry.id   4dede6f49a5aa16073770a23ba05f099
#
_cell.length_a   1.000
_cell.length_b   1.000
_cell.length_c   1.000
_cell.angle_alpha   90.00
_cell.angle_beta   90.00
_cell.angle_gamma   90.00
#
_symmetry.space_group_name_H-M   'P 1'
#
loop_
_entity.id
_entity.type
_entity.pdbx_description
1 polymer ?
#
loop_
_entity_poly.entity_id
_entity_poly.type
_entity_poly.pdbx_seq_one_letter_code
_entity_poly.pdbx_strand_id
1 'polypeptide(L)'
;TVVGLKHWPEEDVCVPVKLPLDQAGADVLFVTPSADFFAEPHVDGLIGYAKVFHQAGISWTLSSYASEAANFGIFIGNYENMQKVAQRIRQAALDLGVKRIVIGECGHAWRVAYSFWNTLIGPFDFLDPAYPVPQHICEFTHDLNQRGGLKFDREANDDKVVTFHDSCNVSRGSRLGDSPGGQFTIPRD
;
A
#
# COMPACT_ATOMS: atom_id res chain seq x y z
N THR A 1 19.10 1.01 3.60
CA THR A 1 18.78 1.82 4.80
C THR A 1 18.15 0.89 5.82
N VAL A 2 18.73 0.77 6.99
CA VAL A 2 18.16 -0.02 8.10
C VAL A 2 17.22 0.89 8.86
N VAL A 3 15.95 0.58 8.82
CA VAL A 3 14.93 1.28 9.61
C VAL A 3 14.75 0.52 10.92
N GLY A 4 15.15 1.12 12.02
CA GLY A 4 14.91 0.57 13.34
C GLY A 4 13.42 0.69 13.69
N LEU A 5 12.74 -0.42 13.92
CA LEU A 5 11.41 -0.41 14.53
C LEU A 5 11.56 -0.04 16.00
N LYS A 6 11.37 1.22 16.33
CA LYS A 6 11.25 1.63 17.74
C LYS A 6 9.89 1.22 18.27
N HIS A 7 9.89 0.47 19.33
CA HIS A 7 8.76 0.00 20.14
C HIS A 7 7.83 -1.04 19.47
N TRP A 8 8.09 -2.27 19.77
CA TRP A 8 7.10 -3.32 19.88
C TRP A 8 6.63 -3.36 21.35
N PRO A 9 5.33 -3.38 21.66
CA PRO A 9 4.85 -3.18 23.04
C PRO A 9 5.25 -4.26 24.05
N GLU A 10 5.72 -5.41 23.61
CA GLU A 10 5.95 -6.55 24.51
C GLU A 10 7.42 -6.89 24.77
N GLU A 11 8.36 -6.31 24.04
CA GLU A 11 9.80 -6.51 24.29
C GLU A 11 10.56 -5.28 23.76
N ASP A 12 11.49 -4.76 24.56
CA ASP A 12 12.47 -3.72 24.18
C ASP A 12 13.45 -4.19 23.09
N VAL A 13 12.97 -4.97 22.15
CA VAL A 13 13.76 -5.52 21.05
C VAL A 13 13.63 -4.61 19.84
N CYS A 14 14.62 -3.79 19.62
CA CYS A 14 14.83 -3.08 18.36
C CYS A 14 15.20 -4.11 17.28
N VAL A 15 14.24 -4.62 16.53
CA VAL A 15 14.52 -5.47 15.36
C VAL A 15 14.87 -4.54 14.19
N PRO A 16 16.09 -4.56 13.67
CA PRO A 16 16.43 -3.77 12.50
C PRO A 16 15.65 -4.33 11.30
N VAL A 17 14.68 -3.58 10.81
CA VAL A 17 13.97 -3.91 9.56
C VAL A 17 14.76 -3.34 8.41
N LYS A 18 15.33 -4.21 7.62
CA LYS A 18 15.87 -3.86 6.31
C LYS A 18 14.70 -3.71 5.36
N LEU A 19 14.51 -2.53 4.77
CA LEU A 19 13.55 -2.37 3.69
C LEU A 19 13.98 -3.25 2.50
N PRO A 20 13.15 -4.22 2.12
CA PRO A 20 13.48 -5.09 0.99
C PRO A 20 13.40 -4.30 -0.31
N LEU A 21 14.41 -4.41 -1.14
CA LEU A 21 14.48 -3.75 -2.43
C LEU A 21 14.81 -4.79 -3.50
N ASP A 22 14.02 -4.80 -4.58
CA ASP A 22 14.19 -5.68 -5.75
C ASP A 22 14.33 -7.17 -5.39
N GLN A 23 13.52 -7.64 -4.42
CA GLN A 23 13.52 -9.04 -4.02
C GLN A 23 12.63 -9.86 -4.95
N ALA A 24 13.25 -10.68 -5.80
CA ALA A 24 12.53 -11.61 -6.67
C ALA A 24 11.77 -12.67 -5.86
N GLY A 25 10.56 -12.98 -6.30
CA GLY A 25 9.68 -13.97 -5.68
C GLY A 25 8.99 -13.52 -4.40
N ALA A 26 9.06 -12.23 -4.05
CA ALA A 26 8.26 -11.69 -2.97
C ALA A 26 6.75 -11.81 -3.26
N ASP A 27 5.95 -11.97 -2.22
CA ASP A 27 4.49 -12.05 -2.41
C ASP A 27 3.89 -10.72 -2.86
N VAL A 28 4.43 -9.61 -2.37
CA VAL A 28 3.88 -8.27 -2.59
C VAL A 28 4.93 -7.32 -3.16
N LEU A 29 4.62 -6.67 -4.29
CA LEU A 29 5.25 -5.42 -4.67
C LEU A 29 4.51 -4.28 -3.98
N PHE A 30 5.19 -3.59 -3.08
CA PHE A 30 4.63 -2.42 -2.43
C PHE A 30 5.03 -1.15 -3.17
N VAL A 31 4.03 -0.43 -3.68
CA VAL A 31 4.23 0.82 -4.40
C VAL A 31 3.97 1.98 -3.44
N THR A 32 5.03 2.65 -3.06
CA THR A 32 4.96 3.84 -2.23
C THR A 32 4.76 5.08 -3.08
N PRO A 33 3.98 6.07 -2.64
CA PRO A 33 4.03 7.38 -3.26
C PRO A 33 5.39 8.05 -3.02
N SER A 34 5.76 8.93 -3.93
CA SER A 34 7.08 9.59 -3.89
C SER A 34 7.36 10.37 -2.60
N ALA A 35 6.31 10.86 -1.92
CA ALA A 35 6.45 11.59 -0.66
C ALA A 35 6.96 10.72 0.50
N ASP A 36 6.73 9.42 0.47
CA ASP A 36 7.12 8.49 1.54
C ASP A 36 8.63 8.44 1.80
N PHE A 37 9.42 8.86 0.82
CA PHE A 37 10.89 8.89 0.95
C PHE A 37 11.45 10.24 1.39
N PHE A 38 10.66 11.30 1.34
CA PHE A 38 11.14 12.67 1.51
C PHE A 38 10.49 13.43 2.67
N ALA A 39 9.28 13.05 3.05
CA ALA A 39 8.55 13.72 4.12
C ALA A 39 8.59 12.89 5.40
N GLU A 40 9.11 13.47 6.48
CA GLU A 40 9.28 12.79 7.77
C GLU A 40 8.00 12.08 8.27
N PRO A 41 6.79 12.67 8.22
CA PRO A 41 5.57 11.98 8.66
C PRO A 41 5.25 10.73 7.82
N HIS A 42 5.64 10.69 6.56
CA HIS A 42 5.41 9.56 5.67
C HIS A 42 6.38 8.39 5.92
N VAL A 43 7.57 8.69 6.46
CA VAL A 43 8.54 7.65 6.88
C VAL A 43 7.94 6.78 7.98
N ASP A 44 7.21 7.37 8.92
CA ASP A 44 6.49 6.62 9.96
C ASP A 44 5.41 5.71 9.37
N GLY A 45 4.73 6.16 8.31
CA GLY A 45 3.80 5.34 7.54
C GLY A 45 4.49 4.11 6.92
N LEU A 46 5.64 4.32 6.28
CA LEU A 46 6.42 3.23 5.68
C LEU A 46 6.89 2.21 6.73
N ILE A 47 7.29 2.68 7.92
CA ILE A 47 7.61 1.82 9.05
C ILE A 47 6.37 1.03 9.50
N GLY A 48 5.21 1.67 9.54
CA GLY A 48 3.93 1.03 9.85
C GLY A 48 3.60 -0.11 8.88
N TYR A 49 3.78 0.10 7.58
CA TYR A 49 3.58 -0.95 6.57
C TYR A 49 4.53 -2.13 6.77
N ALA A 50 5.82 -1.84 7.03
CA ALA A 50 6.79 -2.90 7.31
C ALA A 50 6.40 -3.74 8.53
N LYS A 51 5.83 -3.12 9.58
CA LYS A 51 5.31 -3.82 10.75
C LYS A 51 4.13 -4.73 10.40
N VAL A 52 3.20 -4.25 9.58
CA VAL A 52 2.05 -5.03 9.12
C VAL A 52 2.51 -6.25 8.34
N PHE A 53 3.40 -6.09 7.36
CA PHE A 53 3.93 -7.20 6.58
C PHE A 53 4.69 -8.21 7.46
N HIS A 54 5.50 -7.72 8.38
CA HIS A 54 6.25 -8.56 9.31
C HIS A 54 5.32 -9.39 10.22
N GLN A 55 4.34 -8.75 10.84
CA GLN A 55 3.39 -9.43 11.72
C GLN A 55 2.55 -10.47 10.98
N ALA A 56 2.15 -10.16 9.75
CA ALA A 56 1.39 -11.07 8.90
C ALA A 56 2.23 -12.18 8.26
N GLY A 57 3.57 -12.16 8.42
CA GLY A 57 4.48 -13.13 7.81
C GLY A 57 4.49 -13.08 6.28
N ILE A 58 4.21 -11.91 5.69
CA ILE A 58 4.12 -11.73 4.24
C ILE A 58 5.44 -11.17 3.72
N SER A 59 5.99 -11.83 2.71
CA SER A 59 7.16 -11.33 1.99
C SER A 59 6.76 -10.16 1.07
N TRP A 60 7.56 -9.12 1.07
CA TRP A 60 7.28 -7.93 0.28
C TRP A 60 8.57 -7.28 -0.23
N THR A 61 8.43 -6.46 -1.23
CA THR A 61 9.56 -5.71 -1.78
C THR A 61 9.13 -4.34 -2.31
N LEU A 62 10.05 -3.41 -2.25
CA LEU A 62 10.02 -2.19 -3.06
C LEU A 62 10.75 -2.46 -4.38
N SER A 63 10.54 -1.61 -5.37
CA SER A 63 11.30 -1.64 -6.61
C SER A 63 12.15 -0.37 -6.76
N SER A 64 13.42 -0.52 -7.09
CA SER A 64 14.29 0.60 -7.48
C SER A 64 13.89 1.19 -8.84
N TYR A 65 13.19 0.42 -9.66
CA TYR A 65 12.76 0.80 -11.00
C TYR A 65 11.39 1.50 -11.03
N ALA A 66 10.51 1.20 -10.07
CA ALA A 66 9.11 1.61 -10.07
C ALA A 66 8.65 2.01 -8.66
N SER A 67 9.07 3.17 -8.20
CA SER A 67 8.76 3.68 -6.85
C SER A 67 7.63 4.72 -6.84
N GLU A 68 7.21 5.26 -7.99
CA GLU A 68 6.17 6.29 -8.11
C GLU A 68 4.93 5.70 -8.79
N ALA A 69 3.74 6.03 -8.28
CA ALA A 69 2.47 5.42 -8.69
C ALA A 69 1.78 6.10 -9.89
N ALA A 70 2.50 6.90 -10.66
CA ALA A 70 2.01 7.66 -11.82
C ALA A 70 1.03 8.80 -11.49
N ASN A 71 0.89 9.18 -10.24
CA ASN A 71 -0.08 10.20 -9.82
C ASN A 71 0.29 11.62 -10.29
N PHE A 72 1.55 11.95 -10.50
CA PHE A 72 1.95 13.27 -11.01
C PHE A 72 1.41 13.55 -12.41
N GLY A 73 1.25 12.53 -13.24
CA GLY A 73 0.67 12.69 -14.57
C GLY A 73 -0.76 13.25 -14.56
N ILE A 74 -1.57 12.91 -13.55
CA ILE A 74 -2.93 13.45 -13.43
C ILE A 74 -2.92 14.95 -13.09
N PHE A 75 -1.97 15.39 -12.25
CA PHE A 75 -1.90 16.80 -11.85
C PHE A 75 -1.49 17.73 -13.00
N ILE A 76 -0.63 17.26 -13.86
CA ILE A 76 -0.14 18.03 -15.02
C ILE A 76 -0.91 17.73 -16.31
N GLY A 77 -1.92 16.85 -16.25
CA GLY A 77 -2.70 16.45 -17.42
C GLY A 77 -1.92 15.66 -18.48
N ASN A 78 -0.86 14.96 -18.06
CA ASN A 78 0.02 14.22 -18.97
C ASN A 78 -0.21 12.71 -18.90
N TYR A 79 -1.16 12.22 -19.68
CA TYR A 79 -1.52 10.79 -19.72
C TYR A 79 -0.40 9.89 -20.28
N GLU A 80 0.43 10.42 -21.18
CA GLU A 80 1.58 9.66 -21.71
C GLU A 80 2.60 9.37 -20.60
N ASN A 81 2.89 10.35 -19.75
CA ASN A 81 3.75 10.11 -18.59
C ASN A 81 3.10 9.16 -17.58
N MET A 82 1.80 9.28 -17.34
CA MET A 82 1.07 8.31 -16.51
C MET A 82 1.25 6.89 -17.03
N GLN A 83 1.05 6.70 -18.33
CA GLN A 83 1.21 5.40 -18.97
C GLN A 83 2.63 4.86 -18.82
N LYS A 84 3.65 5.68 -19.09
CA LYS A 84 5.06 5.28 -18.96
C LYS A 84 5.42 4.83 -17.56
N VAL A 85 4.98 5.58 -16.54
CA VAL A 85 5.27 5.24 -15.15
C VAL A 85 4.49 4.00 -14.71
N ALA A 86 3.22 3.89 -15.07
CA ALA A 86 2.42 2.71 -14.78
C ALA A 86 2.98 1.44 -15.46
N GLN A 87 3.49 1.56 -16.69
CA GLN A 87 4.18 0.46 -17.38
C GLN A 87 5.42 -0.02 -16.63
N ARG A 88 6.19 0.90 -16.00
CA ARG A 88 7.33 0.51 -15.16
C ARG A 88 6.90 -0.33 -13.96
N ILE A 89 5.79 0.04 -13.33
CA ILE A 89 5.25 -0.74 -12.20
C ILE A 89 4.85 -2.14 -12.66
N ARG A 90 4.13 -2.22 -13.77
CA ARG A 90 3.73 -3.51 -14.35
C ARG A 90 4.95 -4.36 -14.70
N GLN A 91 5.96 -3.76 -15.33
CA GLN A 91 7.19 -4.47 -15.70
C GLN A 91 7.96 -4.92 -14.45
N ALA A 92 8.12 -4.05 -13.45
CA ALA A 92 8.76 -4.43 -12.19
C ALA A 92 8.05 -5.60 -11.51
N ALA A 93 6.72 -5.60 -11.49
CA ALA A 93 5.94 -6.70 -10.91
C ALA A 93 6.18 -8.03 -11.66
N LEU A 94 6.26 -7.99 -12.98
CA LEU A 94 6.57 -9.15 -13.82
C LEU A 94 8.01 -9.65 -13.60
N ASP A 95 8.99 -8.75 -13.61
CA ASP A 95 10.40 -9.09 -13.46
C ASP A 95 10.71 -9.69 -12.09
N LEU A 96 10.05 -9.15 -11.06
CA LEU A 96 10.19 -9.64 -9.68
C LEU A 96 9.35 -10.88 -9.40
N GLY A 97 8.40 -11.22 -10.28
CA GLY A 97 7.53 -12.39 -10.11
C GLY A 97 6.64 -12.31 -8.87
N VAL A 98 6.17 -11.11 -8.55
CA VAL A 98 5.29 -10.90 -7.38
C VAL A 98 3.89 -11.41 -7.65
N LYS A 99 3.16 -11.77 -6.58
CA LYS A 99 1.78 -12.25 -6.68
C LYS A 99 0.75 -11.13 -6.54
N ARG A 100 1.11 -10.05 -5.87
CA ARG A 100 0.19 -8.96 -5.53
C ARG A 100 0.90 -7.62 -5.68
N ILE A 101 0.12 -6.59 -5.99
CA ILE A 101 0.57 -5.19 -5.93
C ILE A 101 -0.26 -4.47 -4.88
N VAL A 102 0.39 -3.83 -3.93
CA VAL A 102 -0.25 -3.04 -2.88
C VAL A 102 0.25 -1.61 -2.97
N ILE A 103 -0.69 -0.66 -2.94
CA ILE A 103 -0.41 0.77 -3.02
C ILE A 103 -0.57 1.38 -1.62
N GLY A 104 0.35 2.24 -1.25
CA GLY A 104 0.36 2.94 0.02
C GLY A 104 -0.83 3.89 0.21
N GLU A 105 -0.74 4.74 1.21
CA GLU A 105 -1.86 5.57 1.70
C GLU A 105 -2.30 6.68 0.73
N CYS A 106 -1.48 7.04 -0.26
CA CYS A 106 -1.75 8.19 -1.11
C CYS A 106 -3.01 8.01 -1.95
N GLY A 107 -4.03 8.77 -1.63
CA GLY A 107 -5.31 8.73 -2.33
C GLY A 107 -5.20 9.09 -3.82
N HIS A 108 -4.28 9.95 -4.22
CA HIS A 108 -4.07 10.28 -5.64
C HIS A 108 -3.44 9.09 -6.39
N ALA A 109 -2.43 8.46 -5.80
CA ALA A 109 -1.82 7.25 -6.35
C ALA A 109 -2.85 6.14 -6.51
N TRP A 110 -3.65 5.91 -5.48
CA TRP A 110 -4.74 4.93 -5.52
C TRP A 110 -5.77 5.25 -6.61
N ARG A 111 -6.21 6.50 -6.72
CA ARG A 111 -7.16 6.89 -7.75
C ARG A 111 -6.62 6.65 -9.16
N VAL A 112 -5.35 6.93 -9.40
CA VAL A 112 -4.72 6.67 -10.70
C VAL A 112 -4.67 5.17 -10.98
N ALA A 113 -4.27 4.37 -10.01
CA ALA A 113 -4.23 2.92 -10.14
C ALA A 113 -5.63 2.35 -10.42
N TYR A 114 -6.60 2.71 -9.60
CA TYR A 114 -7.97 2.24 -9.71
C TYR A 114 -8.65 2.64 -11.03
N SER A 115 -8.50 3.92 -11.44
CA SER A 115 -9.26 4.47 -12.57
C SER A 115 -8.56 4.32 -13.91
N PHE A 116 -7.23 4.27 -13.94
CA PHE A 116 -6.48 4.45 -15.18
C PHE A 116 -5.54 3.30 -15.54
N TRP A 117 -4.94 2.59 -14.57
CA TRP A 117 -3.90 1.62 -14.91
C TRP A 117 -4.40 0.55 -15.88
N ASN A 118 -5.55 -0.06 -15.60
CA ASN A 118 -6.09 -1.11 -16.46
C ASN A 118 -6.33 -0.61 -17.91
N THR A 119 -6.80 0.62 -18.06
CA THR A 119 -7.04 1.22 -19.38
C THR A 119 -5.74 1.60 -20.09
N LEU A 120 -4.76 2.13 -19.33
CA LEU A 120 -3.52 2.63 -19.92
C LEU A 120 -2.52 1.53 -20.25
N ILE A 121 -2.47 0.46 -19.46
CA ILE A 121 -1.39 -0.53 -19.53
C ILE A 121 -1.88 -1.98 -19.62
N GLY A 122 -3.20 -2.18 -19.70
CA GLY A 122 -3.82 -3.49 -19.77
C GLY A 122 -4.00 -4.17 -18.41
N PRO A 123 -4.61 -5.36 -18.42
CA PRO A 123 -4.98 -6.08 -17.21
C PRO A 123 -3.74 -6.62 -16.46
N PHE A 124 -3.95 -6.90 -15.18
CA PHE A 124 -2.95 -7.49 -14.29
C PHE A 124 -3.19 -9.00 -14.10
N ASP A 125 -3.53 -9.69 -15.17
CA ASP A 125 -3.88 -11.12 -15.19
C ASP A 125 -2.72 -12.07 -14.83
N PHE A 126 -1.51 -11.54 -14.69
CA PHE A 126 -0.33 -12.26 -14.20
C PHE A 126 -0.23 -12.31 -12.67
N LEU A 127 -1.05 -11.54 -11.96
CA LEU A 127 -1.13 -11.59 -10.50
C LEU A 127 -1.89 -12.85 -10.03
N ASP A 128 -1.85 -13.10 -8.72
CA ASP A 128 -2.64 -14.16 -8.10
C ASP A 128 -4.14 -13.99 -8.47
N PRO A 129 -4.80 -15.03 -9.00
CA PRO A 129 -6.22 -14.96 -9.34
C PRO A 129 -7.15 -14.54 -8.17
N ALA A 130 -6.72 -14.74 -6.93
CA ALA A 130 -7.45 -14.23 -5.76
C ALA A 130 -7.32 -12.70 -5.60
N TYR A 131 -6.30 -12.10 -6.23
CA TYR A 131 -6.00 -10.67 -6.16
C TYR A 131 -5.60 -10.12 -7.54
N PRO A 132 -6.49 -10.20 -8.52
CA PRO A 132 -6.15 -9.97 -9.94
C PRO A 132 -5.97 -8.49 -10.28
N VAL A 133 -6.06 -7.61 -9.29
CA VAL A 133 -5.91 -6.16 -9.43
C VAL A 133 -5.08 -5.61 -8.26
N PRO A 134 -4.41 -4.46 -8.44
CA PRO A 134 -3.74 -3.77 -7.34
C PRO A 134 -4.72 -3.45 -6.21
N GLN A 135 -4.25 -3.56 -4.97
CA GLN A 135 -5.03 -3.28 -3.76
C GLN A 135 -4.53 -2.00 -3.09
N HIS A 136 -5.43 -1.27 -2.45
CA HIS A 136 -5.03 -0.24 -1.50
C HIS A 136 -4.56 -0.86 -0.19
N ILE A 137 -3.63 -0.21 0.51
CA ILE A 137 -3.12 -0.72 1.79
C ILE A 137 -4.22 -0.94 2.83
N CYS A 138 -5.28 -0.13 2.82
CA CYS A 138 -6.43 -0.31 3.71
C CYS A 138 -7.20 -1.61 3.40
N GLU A 139 -7.41 -1.94 2.11
CA GLU A 139 -8.04 -3.21 1.70
C GLU A 139 -7.19 -4.39 2.15
N PHE A 140 -5.90 -4.29 1.89
CA PHE A 140 -4.94 -5.31 2.28
C PHE A 140 -4.93 -5.55 3.79
N THR A 141 -4.85 -4.48 4.58
CA THR A 141 -4.84 -4.55 6.05
C THR A 141 -6.16 -5.08 6.61
N HIS A 142 -7.29 -4.65 6.01
CA HIS A 142 -8.60 -5.16 6.35
C HIS A 142 -8.70 -6.66 6.13
N ASP A 143 -8.31 -7.15 4.96
CA ASP A 143 -8.30 -8.59 4.65
C ASP A 143 -7.46 -9.39 5.65
N LEU A 144 -6.29 -8.86 6.03
CA LEU A 144 -5.44 -9.49 7.03
C LEU A 144 -6.11 -9.55 8.40
N ASN A 145 -6.75 -8.46 8.81
CA ASN A 145 -7.49 -8.40 10.06
C ASN A 145 -8.65 -9.42 10.10
N GLN A 146 -9.46 -9.47 9.04
CA GLN A 146 -10.57 -10.43 8.93
C GLN A 146 -10.10 -11.89 9.01
N ARG A 147 -8.92 -12.18 8.54
CA ARG A 147 -8.30 -13.53 8.59
C ARG A 147 -7.56 -13.82 9.89
N GLY A 148 -7.53 -12.87 10.83
CA GLY A 148 -6.80 -13.00 12.09
C GLY A 148 -5.27 -12.94 11.93
N GLY A 149 -4.79 -12.40 10.80
CA GLY A 149 -3.36 -12.25 10.52
C GLY A 149 -2.70 -11.09 11.24
N LEU A 150 -3.50 -10.23 11.90
CA LEU A 150 -3.00 -9.10 12.68
C LEU A 150 -3.48 -9.20 14.13
N LYS A 151 -2.60 -8.82 15.04
CA LYS A 151 -2.92 -8.68 16.46
C LYS A 151 -2.90 -7.19 16.80
N PHE A 152 -3.97 -6.71 17.38
CA PHE A 152 -4.11 -5.32 17.82
C PHE A 152 -4.17 -5.28 19.35
N ASP A 153 -3.50 -4.29 19.90
CA ASP A 153 -3.75 -3.86 21.26
C ASP A 153 -5.01 -2.99 21.27
N ARG A 154 -6.08 -3.51 21.86
CA ARG A 154 -7.39 -2.84 21.88
C ARG A 154 -7.41 -1.61 22.76
N GLU A 155 -6.51 -1.52 23.74
CA GLU A 155 -6.45 -0.43 24.73
C GLU A 155 -5.49 0.69 24.28
N ALA A 156 -4.70 0.49 23.25
CA ALA A 156 -3.63 1.41 22.80
C ALA A 156 -4.10 2.84 22.49
N ASN A 157 -5.40 3.04 22.27
CA ASN A 157 -5.98 4.34 21.91
C ASN A 157 -7.19 4.73 22.78
N ASP A 158 -7.43 4.07 23.90
CA ASP A 158 -8.60 4.32 24.76
C ASP A 158 -8.60 5.74 25.37
N ASP A 159 -7.43 6.36 25.47
CA ASP A 159 -7.25 7.75 25.91
C ASP A 159 -7.44 8.79 24.78
N LYS A 160 -7.69 8.35 23.55
CA LYS A 160 -7.75 9.23 22.38
C LYS A 160 -9.16 9.37 21.83
N VAL A 161 -9.53 10.59 21.53
CA VAL A 161 -10.74 10.90 20.75
C VAL A 161 -10.30 11.17 19.31
N VAL A 162 -10.77 10.37 18.37
CA VAL A 162 -10.42 10.48 16.97
C VAL A 162 -11.64 10.79 16.11
N THR A 163 -11.43 11.50 15.01
CA THR A 163 -12.44 11.75 13.98
C THR A 163 -11.96 11.16 12.66
N PHE A 164 -12.81 10.43 12.00
CA PHE A 164 -12.52 9.89 10.67
C PHE A 164 -13.04 10.84 9.58
N HIS A 165 -12.18 11.15 8.61
CA HIS A 165 -12.53 11.92 7.44
C HIS A 165 -12.47 11.07 6.17
N ASP A 166 -13.61 10.94 5.47
CA ASP A 166 -13.67 10.31 4.15
C ASP A 166 -12.85 11.11 3.14
N SER A 167 -11.75 10.56 2.70
CA SER A 167 -10.89 11.21 1.72
C SER A 167 -11.54 11.28 0.33
N CYS A 168 -11.23 12.35 -0.41
CA CYS A 168 -11.80 12.57 -1.74
C CYS A 168 -11.46 11.44 -2.73
N ASN A 169 -10.23 10.99 -2.73
CA ASN A 169 -9.73 10.06 -3.73
C ASN A 169 -9.88 8.59 -3.32
N VAL A 170 -9.60 8.26 -2.07
CA VAL A 170 -9.67 6.86 -1.61
C VAL A 170 -11.13 6.45 -1.41
N SER A 171 -11.91 7.23 -0.65
CA SER A 171 -13.30 6.87 -0.37
C SER A 171 -14.22 7.23 -1.52
N ARG A 172 -14.30 8.52 -1.87
CA ARG A 172 -15.31 9.01 -2.81
C ARG A 172 -14.95 8.77 -4.27
N GLY A 173 -13.71 9.06 -4.67
CA GLY A 173 -13.28 8.95 -6.06
C GLY A 173 -13.09 7.52 -6.53
N SER A 174 -12.75 6.60 -5.63
CA SER A 174 -12.51 5.18 -5.93
C SER A 174 -13.58 4.26 -5.32
N ARG A 175 -14.61 4.82 -4.70
CA ARG A 175 -15.71 4.10 -4.08
C ARG A 175 -15.31 3.03 -3.05
N LEU A 176 -14.15 3.19 -2.43
CA LEU A 176 -13.63 2.23 -1.48
C LEU A 176 -14.51 2.12 -0.21
N GLY A 177 -15.38 3.10 0.04
CA GLY A 177 -16.31 3.13 1.16
C GLY A 177 -17.78 2.88 0.79
N ASP A 178 -18.12 2.73 -0.50
CA ASP A 178 -19.51 2.66 -0.96
C ASP A 178 -20.10 1.24 -1.03
N SER A 179 -19.24 0.22 -0.94
CA SER A 179 -19.71 -1.16 -0.95
C SER A 179 -20.12 -1.62 0.45
N PRO A 180 -21.21 -2.42 0.59
CA PRO A 180 -21.49 -3.11 1.84
C PRO A 180 -20.27 -3.93 2.27
N GLY A 181 -19.66 -3.59 3.40
CA GLY A 181 -18.38 -4.14 3.82
C GLY A 181 -17.15 -3.42 3.27
N GLY A 182 -17.31 -2.23 2.69
CA GLY A 182 -16.19 -1.38 2.26
C GLY A 182 -15.25 -1.05 3.43
N GLN A 183 -13.96 -1.00 3.15
CA GLN A 183 -12.90 -0.92 4.17
C GLN A 183 -13.00 0.31 5.07
N PHE A 184 -13.63 1.38 4.62
CA PHE A 184 -13.82 2.60 5.39
C PHE A 184 -15.06 2.59 6.29
N THR A 185 -15.90 1.57 6.25
CA THR A 185 -16.93 1.39 7.27
C THR A 185 -16.35 0.89 8.60
N ILE A 186 -15.23 0.20 8.54
CA ILE A 186 -14.57 -0.42 9.70
C ILE A 186 -13.88 0.58 10.63
N PRO A 187 -13.17 1.61 10.13
CA PRO A 187 -12.62 2.65 11.01
C PRO A 187 -13.66 3.58 11.63
N ARG A 188 -14.94 3.47 11.22
CA ARG A 188 -16.05 4.28 11.75
C ARG A 188 -16.78 3.58 12.90
N ASP A 189 -16.76 2.26 12.93
CA ASP A 189 -17.41 1.39 13.90
C ASP A 189 -16.46 1.02 15.05
#